data_46f97f7fa929a123f0565780a240b290
#
_entry.id   46f97f7fa929a123f0565780a240b290
#
_cell.length_a   1.000
_cell.length_b   1.000
_cell.length_c   1.000
_cell.angle_alpha   90.00
_cell.angle_beta   90.00
_cell.angle_gamma   90.00
#
_symmetry.space_group_name_H-M   'P 1'
#
loop_
_entity.id
_entity.type
_entity.pdbx_description
1 polymer ?
#
loop_
_entity_poly.entity_id
_entity_poly.type
_entity_poly.pdbx_seq_one_letter_code
_entity_poly.pdbx_strand_id
1 'polypeptide(L)'
;MDAHALKPTENATLGVPGSVELARTRRLLANAEGWVTVRGGRVWLTRDGDLNDYVLGPGERMPLWQGDRVTAEGWQRGEAAWLEWQPVHQPLPMAYLAATLAGGLAR
;
A
#
# COMPACT_ATOMS: atom_id res chain seq x y z
N MET A 1 28.94 -2.27 -5.38
CA MET A 1 28.24 -2.48 -5.22
C MET A 1 27.32 -2.24 -4.93
N ASP A 2 27.02 -2.48 -5.03
CA ASP A 2 26.23 -1.95 -4.68
C ASP A 2 25.27 -2.29 -3.87
N ALA A 3 25.23 -1.52 -3.00
CA ALA A 3 24.27 -1.70 -1.96
C ALA A 3 22.91 -2.02 -2.47
N HIS A 4 22.54 -1.43 -3.56
CA HIS A 4 21.22 -1.72 -4.09
C HIS A 4 21.12 -3.12 -4.65
N ALA A 5 22.22 -3.72 -4.97
CA ALA A 5 22.20 -5.11 -5.38
C ALA A 5 21.79 -6.01 -4.23
N LEU A 6 21.92 -5.51 -3.00
CA LEU A 6 21.57 -6.27 -1.82
C LEU A 6 20.18 -5.95 -1.29
N LYS A 7 19.52 -5.01 -1.89
CA LYS A 7 18.19 -4.59 -1.42
C LYS A 7 17.12 -5.49 -2.02
N PRO A 8 16.34 -6.14 -1.19
CA PRO A 8 15.21 -6.93 -1.70
C PRO A 8 14.01 -6.07 -2.08
N THR A 9 14.06 -4.76 -1.80
CA THR A 9 12.89 -3.90 -1.89
C THR A 9 13.11 -2.84 -2.95
N GLU A 10 12.10 -2.62 -3.78
CA GLU A 10 12.09 -1.54 -4.73
C GLU A 10 11.18 -0.43 -4.21
N ASN A 11 11.59 0.80 -4.49
CA ASN A 11 10.82 1.96 -4.08
C ASN A 11 10.00 2.48 -5.24
N ALA A 12 8.82 2.98 -4.94
CA ALA A 12 7.98 3.62 -5.93
C ALA A 12 7.21 4.74 -5.24
N THR A 13 6.79 5.72 -6.03
CA THR A 13 5.99 6.83 -5.55
C THR A 13 4.60 6.69 -6.13
N LEU A 14 3.61 6.80 -5.24
CA LEU A 14 2.20 6.75 -5.63
C LEU A 14 1.73 8.18 -5.82
N GLY A 15 1.75 8.65 -7.06
CA GLY A 15 1.33 10.01 -7.37
C GLY A 15 0.20 10.02 -8.36
N VAL A 16 0.43 9.51 -9.56
CA VAL A 16 -0.59 9.45 -10.59
C VAL A 16 -1.31 8.11 -10.52
N PRO A 17 -2.54 8.02 -11.04
CA PRO A 17 -3.23 6.74 -11.07
C PRO A 17 -2.42 5.69 -11.80
N GLY A 18 -2.42 4.47 -11.29
CA GLY A 18 -1.68 3.41 -11.93
C GLY A 18 -1.66 2.15 -11.12
N SER A 19 -1.02 1.14 -11.70
CA SER A 19 -0.91 -0.18 -11.09
C SER A 19 0.51 -0.42 -10.60
N VAL A 20 0.62 -1.14 -9.50
CA VAL A 20 1.92 -1.52 -8.93
C VAL A 20 1.90 -3.02 -8.78
N GLU A 21 2.81 -3.68 -9.49
CA GLU A 21 2.96 -5.13 -9.38
C GLU A 21 3.87 -5.46 -8.22
N LEU A 22 3.50 -6.50 -7.48
CA LEU A 22 4.25 -6.90 -6.29
C LEU A 22 4.92 -8.25 -6.53
N ALA A 23 5.81 -8.27 -7.52
CA ALA A 23 6.63 -9.46 -7.75
C ALA A 23 7.59 -9.67 -6.60
N ARG A 24 7.89 -8.62 -5.87
CA ARG A 24 8.73 -8.65 -4.68
C ARG A 24 8.27 -7.55 -3.76
N THR A 25 8.82 -7.54 -2.57
CA THR A 25 8.51 -6.51 -1.59
C THR A 25 8.86 -5.14 -2.14
N ARG A 26 7.96 -4.18 -1.95
CA ARG A 26 8.16 -2.83 -2.44
C ARG A 26 7.85 -1.83 -1.36
N ARG A 27 8.62 -0.75 -1.35
CA ARG A 27 8.37 0.41 -0.52
C ARG A 27 7.64 1.44 -1.36
N LEU A 28 6.53 1.94 -0.87
CA LEU A 28 5.69 2.88 -1.60
C LEU A 28 5.51 4.14 -0.78
N LEU A 29 5.68 5.28 -1.44
CA LEU A 29 5.47 6.59 -0.83
C LEU A 29 4.23 7.20 -1.44
N ALA A 30 3.24 7.50 -0.64
CA ALA A 30 2.04 8.18 -1.12
C ALA A 30 2.34 9.67 -1.26
N ASN A 31 2.26 10.17 -2.49
CA ASN A 31 2.53 11.56 -2.78
C ASN A 31 1.27 12.40 -2.79
N ALA A 32 0.16 11.81 -2.41
CA ALA A 32 -1.13 12.46 -2.32
C ALA A 32 -2.04 11.56 -1.50
N GLU A 33 -3.18 12.09 -1.09
CA GLU A 33 -4.22 11.27 -0.49
C GLU A 33 -4.84 10.39 -1.56
N GLY A 34 -5.14 9.15 -1.22
CA GLY A 34 -5.76 8.28 -2.19
C GLY A 34 -6.04 6.90 -1.61
N TRP A 35 -6.41 6.00 -2.52
CA TRP A 35 -6.75 4.62 -2.18
C TRP A 35 -5.79 3.67 -2.86
N VAL A 36 -5.35 2.67 -2.11
CA VAL A 36 -4.74 1.48 -2.70
C VAL A 36 -5.78 0.38 -2.69
N THR A 37 -6.03 -0.21 -3.85
CA THR A 37 -7.00 -1.28 -4.00
C THR A 37 -6.27 -2.50 -4.53
N VAL A 38 -6.48 -3.66 -3.91
CA VAL A 38 -5.90 -4.89 -4.42
C VAL A 38 -6.72 -5.35 -5.61
N ARG A 39 -6.07 -5.57 -6.75
CA ARG A 39 -6.75 -6.04 -7.96
C ARG A 39 -6.43 -7.48 -8.30
N GLY A 40 -5.37 -8.02 -7.73
CA GLY A 40 -5.05 -9.42 -7.92
C GLY A 40 -4.26 -9.93 -6.75
N GLY A 41 -4.49 -11.19 -6.41
CA GLY A 41 -3.82 -11.82 -5.30
C GLY A 41 -4.24 -11.26 -3.97
N ARG A 42 -3.44 -11.56 -2.96
CA ARG A 42 -3.62 -11.03 -1.61
C ARG A 42 -2.35 -10.30 -1.24
N VAL A 43 -2.48 -9.17 -0.58
CA VAL A 43 -1.35 -8.29 -0.31
C VAL A 43 -1.24 -8.04 1.18
N TRP A 44 -0.01 -8.09 1.66
CA TRP A 44 0.33 -7.75 3.04
C TRP A 44 0.94 -6.35 3.02
N LEU A 45 0.30 -5.43 3.74
CA LEU A 45 0.72 -4.04 3.82
C LEU A 45 1.05 -3.67 5.24
N THR A 46 2.17 -2.97 5.42
CA THR A 46 2.47 -2.32 6.69
C THR A 46 2.78 -0.86 6.41
N ARG A 47 2.32 -0.01 7.29
CA ARG A 47 2.51 1.44 7.16
C ARG A 47 3.48 1.88 8.25
N ASP A 48 4.47 2.68 7.88
CA ASP A 48 5.42 3.21 8.85
C ASP A 48 4.67 4.01 9.91
N GLY A 49 4.97 3.74 11.16
CA GLY A 49 4.31 4.42 12.27
C GLY A 49 3.00 3.81 12.71
N ASP A 50 2.54 2.78 12.01
CA ASP A 50 1.30 2.08 12.35
C ASP A 50 1.67 0.73 12.95
N LEU A 51 1.04 0.38 14.06
CA LEU A 51 1.35 -0.87 14.74
C LEU A 51 0.62 -2.06 14.14
N ASN A 52 -0.26 -1.84 13.18
CA ASN A 52 -1.08 -2.90 12.61
C ASN A 52 -0.58 -3.31 11.24
N ASP A 53 -0.75 -4.59 10.95
CA ASP A 53 -0.53 -5.13 9.62
C ASP A 53 -1.88 -5.25 8.94
N TYR A 54 -1.87 -5.05 7.64
CA TYR A 54 -3.09 -5.11 6.84
C TYR A 54 -2.93 -6.18 5.78
N VAL A 55 -3.88 -7.10 5.72
CA VAL A 55 -3.90 -8.13 4.69
C VAL A 55 -5.16 -7.92 3.88
N LEU A 56 -4.98 -7.57 2.61
CA LEU A 56 -6.08 -7.21 1.73
C LEU A 56 -6.20 -8.23 0.61
N GLY A 57 -7.41 -8.70 0.37
CA GLY A 57 -7.71 -9.55 -0.76
C GLY A 57 -8.23 -8.75 -1.94
N PRO A 58 -8.50 -9.43 -3.06
CA PRO A 58 -8.95 -8.74 -4.26
C PRO A 58 -10.19 -7.89 -4.00
N GLY A 59 -10.18 -6.67 -4.48
CA GLY A 59 -11.27 -5.71 -4.30
C GLY A 59 -11.23 -4.94 -3.01
N GLU A 60 -10.42 -5.35 -2.05
CA GLU A 60 -10.30 -4.62 -0.80
C GLU A 60 -9.32 -3.46 -0.95
N ARG A 61 -9.55 -2.42 -0.19
CA ARG A 61 -8.74 -1.20 -0.32
C ARG A 61 -8.55 -0.56 1.04
N MET A 62 -7.54 0.32 1.10
CA MET A 62 -7.35 1.15 2.27
C MET A 62 -6.87 2.53 1.82
N PRO A 63 -7.15 3.55 2.62
CA PRO A 63 -6.70 4.89 2.29
C PRO A 63 -5.26 5.11 2.74
N LEU A 64 -4.56 5.95 1.97
CA LEU A 64 -3.26 6.46 2.38
C LEU A 64 -3.32 7.97 2.31
N TRP A 65 -2.60 8.61 3.22
CA TRP A 65 -2.51 10.07 3.23
C TRP A 65 -1.16 10.48 2.66
N GLN A 66 -1.12 11.70 2.17
CA GLN A 66 0.13 12.23 1.64
C GLN A 66 1.22 12.08 2.68
N GLY A 67 2.35 11.53 2.26
CA GLY A 67 3.49 11.30 3.13
C GLY A 67 3.54 9.91 3.74
N ASP A 68 2.46 9.13 3.62
CA ASP A 68 2.48 7.76 4.14
C ASP A 68 3.50 6.94 3.38
N ARG A 69 4.24 6.12 4.12
CA ARG A 69 5.16 5.16 3.55
C ARG A 69 4.70 3.78 3.94
N VAL A 70 4.55 2.93 2.96
CA VAL A 70 4.08 1.57 3.22
C VAL A 70 5.03 0.57 2.60
N THR A 71 5.08 -0.61 3.20
CA THR A 71 5.76 -1.76 2.63
C THR A 71 4.67 -2.73 2.19
N ALA A 72 4.75 -3.17 0.95
CA ALA A 72 3.75 -4.05 0.37
C ALA A 72 4.42 -5.27 -0.23
N GLU A 73 3.80 -6.43 -0.02
CA GLU A 73 4.29 -7.65 -0.65
C GLU A 73 3.14 -8.61 -0.84
N GLY A 74 3.29 -9.52 -1.79
CA GLY A 74 2.31 -10.57 -1.99
C GLY A 74 2.25 -11.49 -0.79
N TRP A 75 1.05 -11.92 -0.45
CA TRP A 75 0.86 -12.77 0.71
C TRP A 75 1.51 -14.13 0.53
N GLN A 76 1.40 -14.68 -0.68
CA GLN A 76 1.96 -16.00 -0.97
C GLN A 76 3.04 -15.88 -2.02
N ARG A 77 4.16 -16.52 -1.72
CA ARG A 77 5.26 -16.58 -2.66
C ARG A 77 4.80 -17.27 -3.95
N GLY A 78 5.16 -16.70 -5.07
CA GLY A 78 4.83 -17.27 -6.36
C GLY A 78 3.46 -16.91 -6.89
N GLU A 79 2.65 -16.25 -6.08
CA GLU A 79 1.33 -15.82 -6.52
C GLU A 79 1.41 -14.37 -6.97
N ALA A 80 0.88 -14.08 -8.15
CA ALA A 80 0.88 -12.73 -8.65
C ALA A 80 -0.04 -11.86 -7.80
N ALA A 81 0.42 -10.65 -7.49
CA ALA A 81 -0.38 -9.70 -6.74
C ALA A 81 -0.09 -8.32 -7.25
N TRP A 82 -1.10 -7.47 -7.28
CA TRP A 82 -0.88 -6.08 -7.67
C TRP A 82 -1.94 -5.18 -7.07
N LEU A 83 -1.54 -3.92 -6.93
CA LEU A 83 -2.36 -2.86 -6.38
C LEU A 83 -2.70 -1.86 -7.46
N GLU A 84 -3.81 -1.18 -7.28
CA GLU A 84 -4.15 -0.02 -8.08
C GLU A 84 -4.17 1.20 -7.16
N TRP A 85 -3.52 2.27 -7.60
CA TRP A 85 -3.49 3.52 -6.87
C TRP A 85 -4.43 4.52 -7.50
N GLN A 86 -5.29 5.11 -6.68
CA GLN A 86 -6.19 6.17 -7.14
C GLN A 86 -6.11 7.34 -6.17
N PRO A 87 -5.48 8.44 -6.59
CA PRO A 87 -5.47 9.64 -5.77
C PRO A 87 -6.86 10.27 -5.74
N VAL A 88 -7.16 10.98 -4.67
CA VAL A 88 -8.41 11.71 -4.55
C VAL A 88 -8.10 13.19 -4.61
N HIS A 89 -9.10 13.96 -5.10
CA HIS A 89 -8.93 15.40 -5.22
C HIS A 89 -9.36 16.12 -3.96
N GLN A 90 -10.11 15.43 -3.10
CA GLN A 90 -10.62 16.01 -1.86
C GLN A 90 -10.08 15.23 -0.69
N PRO A 91 -9.97 15.88 0.48
CA PRO A 91 -9.50 15.17 1.66
C PRO A 91 -10.37 13.96 1.96
N LEU A 92 -9.74 12.90 2.50
CA LEU A 92 -10.46 11.71 2.88
C LEU A 92 -11.37 12.01 4.07
N PRO A 93 -12.49 11.30 4.18
CA PRO A 93 -13.41 11.53 5.30
C PRO A 93 -12.75 11.27 6.64
N MET A 94 -13.16 12.04 7.64
CA MET A 94 -12.64 11.88 8.99
C MET A 94 -12.90 10.49 9.54
N ALA A 95 -13.99 9.86 9.10
CA ALA A 95 -14.29 8.51 9.56
C ALA A 95 -13.18 7.53 9.18
N TYR A 96 -12.63 7.68 7.97
CA TYR A 96 -11.54 6.83 7.54
C TYR A 96 -10.27 7.13 8.33
N LEU A 97 -10.02 8.41 8.61
CA LEU A 97 -8.86 8.78 9.41
C LEU A 97 -8.95 8.14 10.78
N ALA A 98 -10.09 8.23 11.42
CA ALA A 98 -10.27 7.66 12.75
C ALA A 98 -10.13 6.15 12.73
N ALA A 99 -10.72 5.49 11.73
CA ALA A 99 -10.64 4.04 11.62
C ALA A 99 -9.20 3.60 11.38
N THR A 100 -8.48 4.33 10.55
CA THR A 100 -7.09 3.99 10.27
C THR A 100 -6.23 4.14 11.52
N LEU A 101 -6.43 5.21 12.26
CA LEU A 101 -5.67 5.43 13.49
C LEU A 101 -5.98 4.37 14.54
N ALA A 102 -7.20 3.86 14.53
CA ALA A 102 -7.58 2.79 15.43
C ALA A 102 -7.07 1.43 14.97
N GLY A 103 -6.56 1.35 13.73
CA GLY A 103 -6.03 0.10 13.24
C GLY A 103 -7.06 -0.91 12.87
N GLY A 104 -8.30 -0.48 12.64
CA GLY A 104 -9.39 -1.40 12.39
C GLY A 104 -9.84 -1.48 10.95
N LEU A 105 -9.24 -0.70 10.09
CA LEU A 105 -9.78 -0.57 8.74
C LEU A 105 -9.67 -1.86 7.93
N ALA A 106 -8.60 -2.58 8.09
CA ALA A 106 -8.35 -3.76 7.27
C ALA A 106 -8.94 -5.04 7.85
N ARG A 107 -9.76 -4.94 8.84
CA ARG A 107 -10.34 -6.12 9.48
C ARG A 107 -11.76 -6.38 9.02
#